data_fe975d8a6a0ab12e2d5d369dc260734d
#
_entry.id   fe975d8a6a0ab12e2d5d369dc260734d
#
_cell.length_a   1.000
_cell.length_b   1.000
_cell.length_c   1.000
_cell.angle_alpha   90.00
_cell.angle_beta   90.00
_cell.angle_gamma   90.00
#
_symmetry.space_group_name_H-M   'P 1'
#
loop_
_entity.id
_entity.type
_entity.pdbx_description
1 polymer ?
#
loop_
_entity_poly.entity_id
_entity_poly.type
_entity_poly.pdbx_seq_one_letter_code
_entity_poly.pdbx_strand_id
1 'polypeptide(L)'
;EATHQTAFNIGIHRRYGDDPIWIVEGIGTMFEAKGVWNSRWYKSLGDRINRRQLENYRETVTQSTSLQILQQQILSNGLFDQQPKLAYAHAWALTFYLTEKEPVKFAEFLRRIRRRKAFSKYSPKERLADFQQVFGSDLQMFDARFQRFMATLR
;
A
#
# COMPACT_ATOMS: atom_id res chain seq x y z
N GLU A 1 -9.43 9.12 -10.14
CA GLU A 1 -10.59 9.78 -9.53
C GLU A 1 -11.75 8.79 -9.28
N ALA A 2 -12.25 8.09 -10.31
CA ALA A 2 -13.35 7.12 -10.16
C ALA A 2 -13.05 6.02 -9.12
N THR A 3 -11.81 5.55 -9.03
CA THR A 3 -11.38 4.55 -8.04
C THR A 3 -11.45 5.09 -6.62
N HIS A 4 -10.99 6.34 -6.40
CA HIS A 4 -11.08 6.99 -5.10
C HIS A 4 -12.53 7.19 -4.69
N GLN A 5 -13.39 7.61 -5.61
CA GLN A 5 -14.83 7.74 -5.36
C GLN A 5 -15.48 6.39 -4.99
N THR A 6 -15.12 5.33 -5.69
CA THR A 6 -15.61 3.98 -5.39
C THR A 6 -15.10 3.50 -4.02
N ALA A 7 -13.80 3.65 -3.75
CA ALA A 7 -13.20 3.27 -2.47
C ALA A 7 -13.85 4.01 -1.28
N PHE A 8 -14.16 5.28 -1.48
CA PHE A 8 -14.92 6.08 -0.52
C PHE A 8 -16.35 5.53 -0.32
N ASN A 9 -17.08 5.29 -1.40
CA ASN A 9 -18.48 4.85 -1.34
C ASN A 9 -18.64 3.48 -0.67
N ILE A 10 -17.69 2.56 -0.85
CA ILE A 10 -17.70 1.24 -0.20
C ILE A 10 -16.98 1.24 1.16
N GLY A 11 -16.54 2.41 1.63
CA GLY A 11 -15.96 2.62 2.96
C GLY A 11 -14.58 2.03 3.16
N ILE A 12 -13.79 1.87 2.11
CA ILE A 12 -12.36 1.52 2.20
C ILE A 12 -11.58 2.68 2.79
N HIS A 13 -11.93 3.92 2.43
CA HIS A 13 -11.40 5.10 3.07
C HIS A 13 -12.50 6.08 3.47
N ARG A 14 -12.23 6.96 4.42
CA ARG A 14 -13.20 7.89 4.99
C ARG A 14 -12.92 9.32 4.55
N ARG A 15 -13.98 10.10 4.35
CA ARG A 15 -13.89 11.52 3.96
C ARG A 15 -13.18 12.39 5.01
N TYR A 16 -13.31 12.01 6.28
CA TYR A 16 -12.86 12.79 7.43
C TYR A 16 -12.02 11.91 8.39
N GLY A 17 -11.20 11.02 7.85
CA GLY A 17 -10.28 10.19 8.62
C GLY A 17 -8.82 10.62 8.42
N ASP A 18 -7.98 10.41 9.42
CA ASP A 18 -6.52 10.47 9.29
C ASP A 18 -6.00 9.12 8.77
N ASP A 19 -6.59 8.66 7.64
CA ASP A 19 -6.22 7.39 7.05
C ASP A 19 -4.81 7.47 6.42
N PRO A 20 -4.01 6.42 6.50
CA PRO A 20 -2.70 6.41 5.86
C PRO A 20 -2.84 6.59 4.34
N ILE A 21 -2.28 7.67 3.81
CA ILE A 21 -2.37 8.02 2.38
C ILE A 21 -1.86 6.89 1.50
N TRP A 22 -0.83 6.14 1.95
CA TRP A 22 -0.29 5.04 1.17
C TRP A 22 -1.31 3.94 0.83
N ILE A 23 -2.31 3.72 1.69
CA ILE A 23 -3.38 2.74 1.41
C ILE A 23 -4.29 3.26 0.31
N VAL A 24 -4.70 4.51 0.43
CA VAL A 24 -5.63 5.16 -0.50
C VAL A 24 -5.01 5.26 -1.89
N GLU A 25 -3.79 5.78 -1.95
CA GLU A 25 -3.05 5.96 -3.20
C GLU A 25 -2.56 4.62 -3.78
N GLY A 26 -2.15 3.69 -2.90
CA GLY A 26 -1.74 2.35 -3.31
C GLY A 26 -2.88 1.57 -3.96
N ILE A 27 -4.08 1.59 -3.38
CA ILE A 27 -5.28 1.00 -3.99
C ILE A 27 -5.64 1.73 -5.28
N GLY A 28 -5.64 3.08 -5.27
CA GLY A 28 -5.95 3.88 -6.45
C GLY A 28 -5.06 3.52 -7.65
N THR A 29 -3.75 3.48 -7.43
CA THR A 29 -2.77 3.15 -8.47
C THR A 29 -2.78 1.68 -8.91
N MET A 30 -3.23 0.75 -8.06
CA MET A 30 -3.46 -0.64 -8.47
C MET A 30 -4.56 -0.74 -9.53
N PHE A 31 -5.64 0.02 -9.40
CA PHE A 31 -6.75 0.00 -10.36
C PHE A 31 -6.42 0.64 -11.71
N GLU A 32 -5.26 1.24 -11.91
CA GLU A 32 -4.78 1.66 -13.22
C GLU A 32 -4.39 0.46 -14.11
N ALA A 33 -4.09 -0.70 -13.52
CA ALA A 33 -3.77 -1.91 -14.26
C ALA A 33 -5.04 -2.67 -14.70
N LYS A 34 -5.12 -3.01 -15.98
CA LYS A 34 -6.31 -3.66 -16.59
C LYS A 34 -6.71 -4.96 -15.90
N GLY A 35 -5.76 -5.77 -15.46
CA GLY A 35 -6.03 -7.04 -14.78
C GLY A 35 -6.66 -6.91 -13.40
N VAL A 36 -6.61 -5.72 -12.77
CA VAL A 36 -7.24 -5.47 -11.48
C VAL A 36 -8.76 -5.28 -11.63
N TRP A 37 -9.20 -4.44 -12.58
CA TRP A 37 -10.62 -4.13 -12.77
C TRP A 37 -11.30 -4.97 -13.86
N ASN A 38 -10.55 -5.68 -14.71
CA ASN A 38 -11.06 -6.53 -15.77
C ASN A 38 -10.41 -7.94 -15.76
N SER A 39 -10.43 -8.59 -14.59
CA SER A 39 -9.83 -9.91 -14.37
C SER A 39 -10.46 -11.03 -15.20
N ARG A 40 -11.62 -10.80 -15.80
CA ARG A 40 -12.27 -11.77 -16.72
C ARG A 40 -11.41 -12.03 -17.97
N TRP A 41 -10.80 -10.96 -18.51
CA TRP A 41 -10.00 -11.02 -19.74
C TRP A 41 -8.50 -11.01 -19.48
N TYR A 42 -8.07 -10.38 -18.37
CA TYR A 42 -6.68 -10.20 -18.00
C TYR A 42 -6.38 -10.96 -16.70
N LYS A 43 -5.95 -12.23 -16.84
CA LYS A 43 -5.88 -13.18 -15.70
C LYS A 43 -4.48 -13.32 -15.10
N SER A 44 -3.44 -12.95 -15.83
CA SER A 44 -2.07 -13.13 -15.38
C SER A 44 -1.67 -12.15 -14.29
N LEU A 45 -0.66 -12.50 -13.51
CA LEU A 45 -0.05 -11.56 -12.56
C LEU A 45 0.47 -10.32 -13.29
N GLY A 46 1.06 -10.51 -14.48
CA GLY A 46 1.59 -9.43 -15.30
C GLY A 46 0.54 -8.39 -15.72
N ASP A 47 -0.71 -8.83 -15.94
CA ASP A 47 -1.81 -7.93 -16.30
C ASP A 47 -2.25 -7.02 -15.14
N ARG A 48 -1.98 -7.44 -13.89
CA ARG A 48 -2.29 -6.68 -12.67
C ARG A 48 -1.19 -5.73 -12.24
N ILE A 49 -0.03 -5.78 -12.89
CA ILE A 49 1.10 -4.90 -12.58
C ILE A 49 0.87 -3.52 -13.21
N ASN A 50 0.91 -2.48 -12.39
CA ASN A 50 1.08 -1.11 -12.88
C ASN A 50 2.54 -0.91 -13.29
N ARG A 51 2.82 -1.00 -14.59
CA ARG A 51 4.18 -0.94 -15.15
C ARG A 51 4.91 0.33 -14.79
N ARG A 52 4.22 1.47 -14.87
CA ARG A 52 4.79 2.77 -14.52
C ARG A 52 5.24 2.82 -13.06
N GLN A 53 4.41 2.30 -12.15
CA GLN A 53 4.77 2.29 -10.73
C GLN A 53 5.88 1.27 -10.42
N LEU A 54 5.92 0.15 -11.12
CA LEU A 54 7.02 -0.81 -10.99
C LEU A 54 8.36 -0.21 -11.43
N GLU A 55 8.38 0.52 -12.56
CA GLU A 55 9.57 1.23 -13.03
C GLU A 55 10.02 2.30 -12.03
N ASN A 56 9.10 3.15 -11.58
CA ASN A 56 9.38 4.15 -10.57
C ASN A 56 9.92 3.54 -9.26
N TYR A 57 9.35 2.41 -8.82
CA TYR A 57 9.83 1.68 -7.64
C TYR A 57 11.29 1.23 -7.83
N ARG A 58 11.61 0.63 -8.96
CA ARG A 58 12.98 0.17 -9.27
C ARG A 58 14.00 1.29 -9.36
N GLU A 59 13.58 2.46 -9.82
CA GLU A 59 14.45 3.64 -9.91
C GLU A 59 14.70 4.29 -8.55
N THR A 60 13.74 4.25 -7.64
CA THR A 60 13.76 5.05 -6.41
C THR A 60 14.04 4.25 -5.14
N VAL A 61 13.80 2.93 -5.16
CA VAL A 61 13.96 2.05 -3.99
C VAL A 61 15.12 1.10 -4.20
N THR A 62 16.10 1.15 -3.31
CA THR A 62 17.23 0.20 -3.26
C THR A 62 17.03 -0.77 -2.12
N GLN A 63 17.76 -1.89 -2.14
CA GLN A 63 17.74 -2.87 -1.06
C GLN A 63 18.10 -2.25 0.30
N SER A 64 19.07 -1.32 0.31
CA SER A 64 19.54 -0.65 1.53
C SER A 64 18.55 0.39 2.08
N THR A 65 17.69 0.96 1.24
CA THR A 65 16.74 2.02 1.64
C THR A 65 15.32 1.49 1.90
N SER A 66 15.00 0.27 1.46
CA SER A 66 13.65 -0.29 1.47
C SER A 66 13.02 -0.28 2.87
N LEU A 67 13.71 -0.80 3.87
CA LEU A 67 13.20 -0.83 5.24
C LEU A 67 12.90 0.57 5.79
N GLN A 68 13.78 1.53 5.54
CA GLN A 68 13.58 2.91 6.00
C GLN A 68 12.35 3.53 5.33
N ILE A 69 12.19 3.33 4.03
CA ILE A 69 11.03 3.82 3.26
C ILE A 69 9.74 3.17 3.77
N LEU A 70 9.75 1.85 4.01
CA LEU A 70 8.61 1.12 4.59
C LEU A 70 8.21 1.72 5.95
N GLN A 71 9.17 1.96 6.83
CA GLN A 71 8.91 2.56 8.14
C GLN A 71 8.31 3.97 8.00
N GLN A 72 8.89 4.82 7.18
CA GLN A 72 8.37 6.17 6.95
C GLN A 72 6.93 6.14 6.39
N GLN A 73 6.67 5.25 5.44
CA GLN A 73 5.35 5.08 4.84
C GLN A 73 4.28 4.64 5.84
N ILE A 74 4.63 3.73 6.76
CA ILE A 74 3.72 3.27 7.81
C ILE A 74 3.46 4.38 8.84
N LEU A 75 4.52 5.06 9.27
CA LEU A 75 4.47 5.99 10.39
C LEU A 75 3.78 7.31 10.06
N SER A 76 3.91 7.82 8.82
CA SER A 76 3.43 9.15 8.46
C SER A 76 3.05 9.27 6.99
N ASN A 77 2.42 10.39 6.65
CA ASN A 77 2.10 10.75 5.27
C ASN A 77 3.18 11.68 4.63
N GLY A 78 4.21 12.07 5.40
CA GLY A 78 5.19 13.09 4.98
C GLY A 78 6.01 12.72 3.74
N LEU A 79 6.13 11.42 3.43
CA LEU A 79 6.83 10.98 2.23
C LEU A 79 6.15 11.46 0.94
N PHE A 80 4.81 11.62 0.95
CA PHE A 80 4.05 12.13 -0.20
C PHE A 80 4.34 13.60 -0.50
N ASP A 81 4.63 14.38 0.53
CA ASP A 81 4.98 15.81 0.37
C ASP A 81 6.45 15.99 -0.03
N GLN A 82 7.34 15.16 0.51
CA GLN A 82 8.79 15.32 0.34
C GLN A 82 9.31 14.64 -0.93
N GLN A 83 8.82 13.44 -1.25
CA GLN A 83 9.28 12.61 -2.35
C GLN A 83 8.12 11.89 -3.04
N PRO A 84 7.23 12.62 -3.73
CA PRO A 84 5.98 12.07 -4.25
C PRO A 84 6.19 10.87 -5.19
N LYS A 85 7.15 10.92 -6.11
CA LYS A 85 7.43 9.81 -7.03
C LYS A 85 7.73 8.51 -6.27
N LEU A 86 8.60 8.58 -5.27
CA LEU A 86 8.94 7.45 -4.41
C LEU A 86 7.73 7.00 -3.59
N ALA A 87 6.99 7.94 -2.99
CA ALA A 87 5.85 7.65 -2.12
C ALA A 87 4.75 6.89 -2.86
N TYR A 88 4.36 7.33 -4.06
CA TYR A 88 3.36 6.67 -4.90
C TYR A 88 3.83 5.29 -5.37
N ALA A 89 5.08 5.19 -5.82
CA ALA A 89 5.65 3.92 -6.28
C ALA A 89 5.72 2.88 -5.16
N HIS A 90 6.16 3.29 -3.97
CA HIS A 90 6.24 2.41 -2.80
C HIS A 90 4.84 2.07 -2.25
N ALA A 91 3.90 3.01 -2.23
CA ALA A 91 2.52 2.77 -1.83
C ALA A 91 1.85 1.71 -2.73
N TRP A 92 2.01 1.85 -4.06
CA TRP A 92 1.57 0.84 -5.01
C TRP A 92 2.22 -0.51 -4.73
N ALA A 93 3.55 -0.56 -4.63
CA ALA A 93 4.30 -1.80 -4.45
C ALA A 93 3.88 -2.55 -3.17
N LEU A 94 3.77 -1.82 -2.04
CA LEU A 94 3.34 -2.38 -0.76
C LEU A 94 1.90 -2.91 -0.83
N THR A 95 0.98 -2.12 -1.37
CA THR A 95 -0.43 -2.52 -1.52
C THR A 95 -0.57 -3.72 -2.45
N PHE A 96 0.16 -3.75 -3.56
CA PHE A 96 0.18 -4.87 -4.50
C PHE A 96 0.72 -6.15 -3.84
N TYR A 97 1.84 -6.05 -3.11
CA TYR A 97 2.38 -7.17 -2.34
C TYR A 97 1.37 -7.72 -1.32
N LEU A 98 0.76 -6.85 -0.54
CA LEU A 98 -0.22 -7.23 0.47
C LEU A 98 -1.46 -7.91 -0.15
N THR A 99 -1.93 -7.40 -1.29
CA THR A 99 -3.06 -7.98 -2.01
C THR A 99 -2.73 -9.35 -2.61
N GLU A 100 -1.54 -9.54 -3.16
CA GLU A 100 -1.16 -10.79 -3.83
C GLU A 100 -0.65 -11.87 -2.86
N LYS A 101 -0.03 -11.50 -1.74
CA LYS A 101 0.64 -12.44 -0.84
C LYS A 101 0.01 -12.57 0.55
N GLU A 102 -0.64 -11.52 1.03
CA GLU A 102 -1.22 -11.47 2.38
C GLU A 102 -2.70 -10.98 2.35
N PRO A 103 -3.55 -11.43 1.40
CA PRO A 103 -4.88 -10.82 1.17
C PRO A 103 -5.79 -10.84 2.40
N VAL A 104 -5.74 -11.92 3.18
CA VAL A 104 -6.55 -12.06 4.41
C VAL A 104 -6.12 -11.05 5.46
N LYS A 105 -4.81 -10.93 5.69
CA LYS A 105 -4.24 -9.96 6.64
C LYS A 105 -4.46 -8.53 6.16
N PHE A 106 -4.32 -8.28 4.85
CA PHE A 106 -4.58 -6.95 4.32
C PHE A 106 -6.04 -6.54 4.51
N ALA A 107 -7.00 -7.45 4.25
CA ALA A 107 -8.40 -7.20 4.54
C ALA A 107 -8.69 -6.96 6.03
N GLU A 108 -7.98 -7.65 6.93
CA GLU A 108 -8.06 -7.42 8.38
C GLU A 108 -7.52 -6.03 8.74
N PHE A 109 -6.37 -5.64 8.18
CA PHE A 109 -5.78 -4.33 8.40
C PHE A 109 -6.70 -3.20 7.96
N LEU A 110 -7.30 -3.31 6.76
CA LEU A 110 -8.28 -2.34 6.27
C LEU A 110 -9.51 -2.24 7.19
N ARG A 111 -10.03 -3.39 7.67
CA ARG A 111 -11.15 -3.40 8.62
C ARG A 111 -10.79 -2.72 9.94
N ARG A 112 -9.56 -2.88 10.43
CA ARG A 112 -9.08 -2.25 11.65
C ARG A 112 -9.02 -0.73 11.49
N ILE A 113 -8.45 -0.22 10.40
CA ILE A 113 -8.40 1.22 10.11
C ILE A 113 -9.82 1.78 10.00
N ARG A 114 -10.71 1.09 9.30
CA ARG A 114 -12.11 1.51 9.13
C ARG A 114 -12.88 1.64 10.46
N ARG A 115 -12.55 0.85 11.49
CA ARG A 115 -13.21 0.89 12.81
C ARG A 115 -12.74 2.07 13.67
N ARG A 116 -11.71 2.80 13.29
CA ARG A 116 -11.24 3.96 14.03
C ARG A 116 -12.33 5.05 14.04
N LYS A 117 -12.39 5.82 15.13
CA LYS A 117 -13.35 6.93 15.24
C LYS A 117 -13.07 8.00 14.19
N ALA A 118 -14.12 8.52 13.56
CA ALA A 118 -14.01 9.67 12.67
C ALA A 118 -13.39 10.85 13.43
N PHE A 119 -12.61 11.67 12.75
CA PHE A 119 -11.89 12.84 13.31
C PHE A 119 -10.87 12.54 14.43
N SER A 120 -10.56 11.25 14.70
CA SER A 120 -9.47 10.94 15.61
C SER A 120 -8.13 10.99 14.89
N LYS A 121 -7.11 11.54 15.55
CA LYS A 121 -5.73 11.47 15.06
C LYS A 121 -5.28 10.01 15.03
N TYR A 122 -4.47 9.68 14.04
CA TYR A 122 -3.82 8.39 13.91
C TYR A 122 -2.32 8.57 14.07
N SER A 123 -1.87 8.54 15.32
CA SER A 123 -0.48 8.82 15.65
C SER A 123 0.48 7.79 15.01
N PRO A 124 1.75 8.15 14.77
CA PRO A 124 2.76 7.22 14.26
C PRO A 124 2.88 5.92 15.07
N LYS A 125 2.78 6.04 16.40
CA LYS A 125 2.83 4.88 17.32
C LYS A 125 1.65 3.93 17.09
N GLU A 126 0.44 4.46 16.92
CA GLU A 126 -0.76 3.66 16.66
C GLU A 126 -0.71 3.03 15.26
N ARG A 127 -0.26 3.77 14.23
CA ARG A 127 -0.08 3.26 12.87
C ARG A 127 0.87 2.05 12.86
N LEU A 128 2.01 2.18 13.55
CA LEU A 128 2.97 1.09 13.67
C LEU A 128 2.40 -0.10 14.44
N ALA A 129 1.75 0.14 15.57
CA ALA A 129 1.16 -0.92 16.39
C ALA A 129 0.09 -1.70 15.63
N ASP A 130 -0.80 -1.02 14.91
CA ASP A 130 -1.84 -1.66 14.08
C ASP A 130 -1.23 -2.47 12.94
N PHE A 131 -0.17 -1.96 12.29
CA PHE A 131 0.55 -2.69 11.25
C PHE A 131 1.22 -3.95 11.81
N GLN A 132 1.97 -3.80 12.90
CA GLN A 132 2.69 -4.91 13.54
C GLN A 132 1.74 -5.99 14.07
N GLN A 133 0.60 -5.61 14.61
CA GLN A 133 -0.38 -6.56 15.12
C GLN A 133 -0.92 -7.49 14.03
N VAL A 134 -1.04 -7.00 12.79
CA VAL A 134 -1.56 -7.78 11.66
C VAL A 134 -0.46 -8.50 10.90
N PHE A 135 0.66 -7.83 10.63
CA PHE A 135 1.72 -8.35 9.75
C PHE A 135 2.93 -8.92 10.49
N GLY A 136 2.99 -8.73 11.81
CA GLY A 136 4.09 -9.15 12.68
C GLY A 136 5.01 -8.01 13.08
N SER A 137 5.68 -8.16 14.22
CA SER A 137 6.54 -7.14 14.80
C SER A 137 7.91 -7.00 14.12
N ASP A 138 8.37 -8.04 13.43
CA ASP A 138 9.65 -8.06 12.72
C ASP A 138 9.51 -7.40 11.34
N LEU A 139 9.73 -6.08 11.30
CA LEU A 139 9.68 -5.31 10.05
C LEU A 139 10.84 -5.63 9.10
N GLN A 140 11.97 -6.11 9.59
CA GLN A 140 13.10 -6.52 8.74
C GLN A 140 12.72 -7.79 7.95
N MET A 141 12.15 -8.76 8.63
CA MET A 141 11.67 -9.98 7.98
C MET A 141 10.51 -9.70 7.02
N PHE A 142 9.62 -8.77 7.38
CA PHE A 142 8.55 -8.33 6.49
C PHE A 142 9.12 -7.69 5.22
N ASP A 143 10.03 -6.73 5.37
CA ASP A 143 10.67 -6.03 4.25
C ASP A 143 11.45 -7.00 3.35
N ALA A 144 12.18 -7.96 3.92
CA ALA A 144 12.89 -8.98 3.15
C ALA A 144 11.95 -9.83 2.27
N ARG A 145 10.76 -10.20 2.78
CA ARG A 145 9.74 -10.92 1.99
C ARG A 145 9.14 -10.01 0.91
N PHE A 146 8.87 -8.77 1.24
CA PHE A 146 8.36 -7.77 0.31
C PHE A 146 9.35 -7.53 -0.84
N GLN A 147 10.62 -7.26 -0.56
CA GLN A 147 11.66 -7.07 -1.58
C GLN A 147 11.82 -8.30 -2.48
N ARG A 148 11.82 -9.51 -1.88
CA ARG A 148 11.91 -10.76 -2.65
C ARG A 148 10.73 -10.90 -3.63
N PHE A 149 9.54 -10.57 -3.21
CA PHE A 149 8.38 -10.56 -4.10
C PHE A 149 8.54 -9.54 -5.23
N MET A 150 8.93 -8.29 -4.91
CA MET A 150 9.12 -7.25 -5.92
C MET A 150 10.19 -7.62 -6.95
N ALA A 151 11.24 -8.33 -6.55
CA ALA A 151 12.28 -8.83 -7.44
C ALA A 151 11.78 -9.90 -8.44
N THR A 152 10.68 -10.60 -8.15
CA THR A 152 10.10 -11.60 -9.06
C THR A 152 9.24 -11.00 -10.17
N LEU A 153 8.80 -9.76 -10.01
CA LEU A 153 7.94 -9.10 -11.00
C LEU A 153 8.74 -8.78 -12.28
N ARG A 154 8.09 -8.92 -13.44
CA ARG A 154 8.68 -8.66 -14.76
C ARG A 154 7.79 -7.74 -15.59
#